data_0d2268238fb6de6f43064c9fab06bfd4
#
_entry.id   0d2268238fb6de6f43064c9fab06bfd4
#
_cell.length_a   1.000
_cell.length_b   1.000
_cell.length_c   1.000
_cell.angle_alpha   90.00
_cell.angle_beta   90.00
_cell.angle_gamma   90.00
#
_symmetry.space_group_name_H-M   'P 1'
#
loop_
_entity.id
_entity.type
_entity.pdbx_description
1 polymer ?
#
loop_
_entity_poly.entity_id
_entity_poly.type
_entity_poly.pdbx_seq_one_letter_code
_entity_poly.pdbx_strand_id
1 'polypeptide(L)'
;LGLVGSEMCIRDRVMRHPNPGAGEFLAQHVDASIVNAGDGAHEHPTQALLDAFSIREALGTLKGTKVAIIGDIVHSRVALSNVLLLKKMGAEVMVCGPTTLVPKHMHTLGVRIEHNLQTAIEWCDVANMLRVQHERQDINHFPSIAEYRAQYGLTMDHLDALEKPIVIMHPGPINRGVEITSEVADSKHSVILDQVQNGVAIRMAVLYLLAEKRKLNNGK
;
A
#
# COMPACT_ATOMS: atom_id res chain seq x y z
N LEU A 1 -4.22 35.95 0.09
CA LEU A 1 -2.76 35.95 -0.03
C LEU A 1 -2.41 35.27 -1.34
N GLY A 2 -2.25 36.10 -2.39
CA GLY A 2 -1.78 35.64 -3.68
C GLY A 2 -0.33 35.26 -3.56
N LEU A 3 0.03 34.08 -4.04
CA LEU A 3 1.40 33.73 -4.36
C LEU A 3 1.79 34.60 -5.58
N VAL A 4 2.24 35.83 -5.29
CA VAL A 4 2.89 36.70 -6.28
C VAL A 4 4.35 36.25 -6.29
N GLY A 5 4.82 35.89 -7.39
CA GLY A 5 6.24 35.72 -7.59
C GLY A 5 6.57 34.46 -8.33
N SER A 6 6.98 34.72 -9.50
CA SER A 6 7.60 33.81 -10.46
C SER A 6 6.69 32.64 -10.87
N GLU A 7 6.17 32.73 -12.05
CA GLU A 7 5.86 31.61 -12.91
C GLU A 7 7.12 30.77 -13.18
N MET A 8 7.98 30.69 -12.18
CA MET A 8 9.07 29.73 -12.18
C MET A 8 8.46 28.36 -11.96
N CYS A 9 7.83 27.87 -13.03
CA CYS A 9 8.00 26.50 -13.41
C CYS A 9 7.82 25.48 -12.28
N ILE A 10 6.76 25.57 -11.45
CA ILE A 10 6.27 24.42 -10.73
C ILE A 10 5.71 23.49 -11.80
N ARG A 11 6.59 22.67 -12.37
CA ARG A 11 6.29 21.78 -13.49
C ARG A 11 5.85 20.41 -13.02
N ASP A 12 5.83 20.17 -11.71
CA ASP A 12 5.38 18.94 -11.09
C ASP A 12 4.35 19.26 -10.02
N ARG A 13 3.30 18.45 -9.95
CA ARG A 13 2.25 18.60 -8.95
C ARG A 13 2.05 17.29 -8.22
N VAL A 14 2.06 17.34 -6.90
CA VAL A 14 1.63 16.23 -6.05
C VAL A 14 0.14 16.41 -5.79
N MET A 15 -0.65 15.41 -6.14
CA MET A 15 -2.10 15.45 -6.00
C MET A 15 -2.61 14.29 -5.14
N ARG A 16 -3.52 14.61 -4.22
CA ARG A 16 -4.34 13.66 -3.50
C ARG A 16 -5.80 14.06 -3.64
N HIS A 17 -6.67 13.12 -4.03
CA HIS A 17 -8.07 13.42 -4.34
C HIS A 17 -9.00 12.32 -3.84
N PRO A 18 -10.24 12.63 -3.42
CA PRO A 18 -11.21 11.60 -3.02
C PRO A 18 -11.74 10.78 -4.17
N ASN A 19 -11.78 11.32 -5.40
CA ASN A 19 -12.33 10.62 -6.56
C ASN A 19 -11.26 9.82 -7.30
N PRO A 20 -11.54 8.56 -7.68
CA PRO A 20 -10.69 7.74 -8.56
C PRO A 20 -10.43 8.41 -9.91
N GLY A 21 -9.21 8.22 -10.46
CA GLY A 21 -8.84 8.73 -11.80
C GLY A 21 -8.51 10.22 -11.87
N ALA A 22 -8.64 10.96 -10.76
CA ALA A 22 -8.42 12.40 -10.74
C ALA A 22 -7.00 12.81 -11.15
N GLY A 23 -5.98 11.99 -10.83
CA GLY A 23 -4.59 12.22 -11.24
C GLY A 23 -4.41 12.12 -12.75
N GLU A 24 -4.97 11.10 -13.36
CA GLU A 24 -4.94 10.89 -14.81
C GLU A 24 -5.69 11.98 -15.56
N PHE A 25 -6.89 12.32 -15.10
CA PHE A 25 -7.67 13.42 -15.65
C PHE A 25 -6.87 14.73 -15.64
N LEU A 26 -6.27 15.08 -14.51
CA LEU A 26 -5.49 16.32 -14.42
C LEU A 26 -4.27 16.30 -15.36
N ALA A 27 -3.59 15.17 -15.47
CA ALA A 27 -2.42 15.03 -16.34
C ALA A 27 -2.72 15.28 -17.83
N GLN A 28 -3.98 15.09 -18.27
CA GLN A 28 -4.42 15.39 -19.63
C GLN A 28 -4.71 16.89 -19.87
N HIS A 29 -4.82 17.68 -18.80
CA HIS A 29 -5.25 19.10 -18.88
C HIS A 29 -4.16 20.09 -18.46
N VAL A 30 -3.01 19.61 -17.98
CA VAL A 30 -1.92 20.49 -17.56
C VAL A 30 -0.59 20.01 -18.13
N ASP A 31 0.25 20.96 -18.53
CA ASP A 31 1.63 20.66 -18.94
C ASP A 31 2.56 20.52 -17.73
N ALA A 32 2.20 19.62 -16.83
CA ALA A 32 2.97 19.31 -15.62
C ALA A 32 2.98 17.81 -15.37
N SER A 33 4.06 17.29 -14.79
CA SER A 33 4.04 15.91 -14.27
C SER A 33 3.13 15.82 -13.04
N ILE A 34 2.25 14.83 -13.02
CA ILE A 34 1.37 14.60 -11.89
C ILE A 34 1.85 13.39 -11.09
N VAL A 35 2.17 13.63 -9.82
CA VAL A 35 2.48 12.59 -8.84
C VAL A 35 1.21 12.27 -8.06
N ASN A 36 0.62 11.09 -8.31
CA ASN A 36 -0.56 10.64 -7.60
C ASN A 36 -0.19 10.19 -6.17
N ALA A 37 -0.58 11.00 -5.16
CA ALA A 37 -0.40 10.71 -3.74
C ALA A 37 -1.63 10.01 -3.11
N GLY A 38 -2.46 9.44 -3.97
CA GLY A 38 -3.66 8.68 -3.61
C GLY A 38 -4.96 9.30 -4.09
N ASP A 39 -5.70 8.58 -4.92
CA ASP A 39 -6.99 8.98 -5.46
C ASP A 39 -8.09 7.96 -5.11
N GLY A 40 -9.07 8.37 -4.34
CA GLY A 40 -10.17 7.52 -3.89
C GLY A 40 -9.70 6.21 -3.24
N ALA A 41 -10.33 5.10 -3.63
CA ALA A 41 -9.90 3.72 -3.37
C ALA A 41 -9.14 3.11 -4.57
N HIS A 42 -8.67 3.93 -5.51
CA HIS A 42 -8.11 3.51 -6.79
C HIS A 42 -6.61 3.24 -6.68
N GLU A 43 -5.75 4.28 -6.59
CA GLU A 43 -4.31 4.08 -6.59
C GLU A 43 -3.53 4.98 -5.62
N HIS A 44 -2.36 4.48 -5.21
CA HIS A 44 -1.31 5.21 -4.51
C HIS A 44 0.07 4.68 -4.98
N PRO A 45 0.50 5.00 -6.20
CA PRO A 45 1.67 4.38 -6.82
C PRO A 45 2.96 4.53 -6.03
N THR A 46 3.20 5.71 -5.42
CA THR A 46 4.41 5.93 -4.62
C THR A 46 4.43 5.11 -3.32
N GLN A 47 3.26 4.70 -2.81
CA GLN A 47 3.18 3.78 -1.69
C GLN A 47 3.58 2.36 -2.13
N ALA A 48 3.06 1.89 -3.25
CA ALA A 48 3.44 0.58 -3.77
C ALA A 48 4.95 0.50 -4.09
N LEU A 49 5.54 1.58 -4.61
CA LEU A 49 6.98 1.63 -4.88
C LEU A 49 7.81 1.52 -3.58
N LEU A 50 7.44 2.24 -2.53
CA LEU A 50 8.16 2.14 -1.25
C LEU A 50 7.94 0.78 -0.59
N ASP A 51 6.75 0.19 -0.69
CA ASP A 51 6.46 -1.13 -0.17
C ASP A 51 7.32 -2.19 -0.88
N ALA A 52 7.36 -2.17 -2.21
CA ALA A 52 8.22 -3.04 -3.00
C ALA A 52 9.72 -2.85 -2.69
N PHE A 53 10.15 -1.61 -2.47
CA PHE A 53 11.52 -1.31 -2.08
C PHE A 53 11.84 -1.89 -0.70
N SER A 54 10.97 -1.72 0.28
CA SER A 54 11.14 -2.26 1.64
C SER A 54 11.18 -3.80 1.65
N ILE A 55 10.35 -4.45 0.85
CA ILE A 55 10.40 -5.92 0.68
C ILE A 55 11.75 -6.33 0.11
N ARG A 56 12.25 -5.63 -0.91
CA ARG A 56 13.55 -5.94 -1.52
C ARG A 56 14.72 -5.71 -0.55
N GLU A 57 14.65 -4.70 0.31
CA GLU A 57 15.66 -4.51 1.35
C GLU A 57 15.64 -5.64 2.39
N ALA A 58 14.45 -6.04 2.83
CA ALA A 58 14.29 -7.07 3.86
C ALA A 58 14.65 -8.48 3.36
N LEU A 59 14.28 -8.83 2.11
CA LEU A 59 14.37 -10.20 1.57
C LEU A 59 15.36 -10.36 0.39
N GLY A 60 15.93 -9.28 -0.11
CA GLY A 60 16.87 -9.28 -1.24
C GLY A 60 16.22 -9.39 -2.63
N THR A 61 14.97 -9.87 -2.72
CA THR A 61 14.28 -10.10 -4.00
C THR A 61 12.78 -9.82 -3.89
N LEU A 62 12.14 -9.56 -5.03
CA LEU A 62 10.68 -9.54 -5.17
C LEU A 62 10.19 -10.74 -5.97
N LYS A 63 11.03 -11.26 -6.86
CA LYS A 63 10.65 -12.39 -7.73
C LYS A 63 10.46 -13.67 -6.90
N GLY A 64 9.26 -14.21 -6.97
CA GLY A 64 8.87 -15.41 -6.23
C GLY A 64 8.55 -15.17 -4.76
N THR A 65 8.70 -13.93 -4.24
CA THR A 65 8.29 -13.60 -2.88
C THR A 65 6.77 -13.67 -2.75
N LYS A 66 6.29 -14.31 -1.70
CA LYS A 66 4.87 -14.45 -1.40
C LYS A 66 4.40 -13.31 -0.50
N VAL A 67 3.54 -12.45 -1.02
CA VAL A 67 3.05 -11.27 -0.31
C VAL A 67 1.55 -11.40 -0.05
N ALA A 68 1.13 -11.41 1.21
CA ALA A 68 -0.25 -11.34 1.62
C ALA A 68 -0.62 -9.88 1.96
N ILE A 69 -1.62 -9.34 1.29
CA ILE A 69 -2.21 -8.02 1.58
C ILE A 69 -3.48 -8.28 2.39
N ILE A 70 -3.50 -7.88 3.65
CA ILE A 70 -4.49 -8.34 4.63
C ILE A 70 -5.31 -7.17 5.17
N GLY A 71 -6.63 -7.25 5.07
CA GLY A 71 -7.55 -6.31 5.70
C GLY A 71 -8.64 -5.77 4.78
N ASP A 72 -8.86 -4.46 4.81
CA ASP A 72 -9.88 -3.77 4.01
C ASP A 72 -9.36 -3.51 2.58
N ILE A 73 -9.58 -4.47 1.69
CA ILE A 73 -9.12 -4.39 0.30
C ILE A 73 -10.01 -3.44 -0.52
N VAL A 74 -11.32 -3.44 -0.28
CA VAL A 74 -12.31 -2.64 -1.04
C VAL A 74 -12.01 -1.15 -0.96
N HIS A 75 -11.71 -0.63 0.23
CA HIS A 75 -11.50 0.80 0.45
C HIS A 75 -10.02 1.22 0.39
N SER A 76 -9.11 0.26 0.14
CA SER A 76 -7.68 0.50 0.15
C SER A 76 -7.12 0.82 -1.23
N ARG A 77 -6.76 2.08 -1.46
CA ARG A 77 -5.97 2.48 -2.64
C ARG A 77 -4.58 1.84 -2.68
N VAL A 78 -4.06 1.45 -1.53
CA VAL A 78 -2.76 0.81 -1.40
C VAL A 78 -2.80 -0.63 -1.89
N ALA A 79 -3.91 -1.35 -1.63
CA ALA A 79 -4.05 -2.74 -2.03
C ALA A 79 -3.92 -2.91 -3.55
N LEU A 80 -4.67 -2.13 -4.34
CA LEU A 80 -4.65 -2.25 -5.81
C LEU A 80 -3.28 -1.91 -6.37
N SER A 81 -2.67 -0.79 -5.95
CA SER A 81 -1.33 -0.40 -6.43
C SER A 81 -0.28 -1.45 -6.10
N ASN A 82 -0.33 -2.06 -4.90
CA ASN A 82 0.57 -3.15 -4.51
C ASN A 82 0.33 -4.40 -5.36
N VAL A 83 -0.91 -4.81 -5.58
CA VAL A 83 -1.23 -5.96 -6.45
C VAL A 83 -0.62 -5.78 -7.83
N LEU A 84 -0.83 -4.61 -8.46
CA LEU A 84 -0.34 -4.34 -9.81
C LEU A 84 1.19 -4.33 -9.87
N LEU A 85 1.85 -3.62 -8.95
CA LEU A 85 3.30 -3.48 -8.95
C LEU A 85 3.99 -4.80 -8.59
N LEU A 86 3.60 -5.45 -7.50
CA LEU A 86 4.25 -6.66 -7.01
C LEU A 86 4.15 -7.79 -8.03
N LYS A 87 3.00 -7.97 -8.67
CA LYS A 87 2.84 -8.92 -9.76
C LYS A 87 3.73 -8.60 -10.96
N LYS A 88 3.83 -7.34 -11.35
CA LYS A 88 4.72 -6.89 -12.43
C LYS A 88 6.19 -7.18 -12.09
N MET A 89 6.55 -7.12 -10.81
CA MET A 89 7.90 -7.44 -10.31
C MET A 89 8.13 -8.95 -10.07
N GLY A 90 7.13 -9.79 -10.36
CA GLY A 90 7.23 -11.24 -10.28
C GLY A 90 7.00 -11.84 -8.90
N ALA A 91 6.40 -11.10 -7.98
CA ALA A 91 5.94 -11.63 -6.70
C ALA A 91 4.63 -12.42 -6.86
N GLU A 92 4.42 -13.37 -5.97
CA GLU A 92 3.13 -14.05 -5.79
C GLU A 92 2.29 -13.25 -4.79
N VAL A 93 1.07 -12.87 -5.17
CA VAL A 93 0.22 -12.01 -4.36
C VAL A 93 -1.06 -12.72 -3.93
N MET A 94 -1.38 -12.59 -2.65
CA MET A 94 -2.64 -13.00 -2.04
C MET A 94 -3.31 -11.78 -1.41
N VAL A 95 -4.64 -11.69 -1.51
CA VAL A 95 -5.45 -10.76 -0.71
C VAL A 95 -6.23 -11.54 0.33
N CYS A 96 -6.28 -11.05 1.56
CA CYS A 96 -6.97 -11.71 2.66
C CYS A 96 -7.81 -10.71 3.46
N GLY A 97 -9.02 -11.12 3.84
CA GLY A 97 -9.91 -10.30 4.67
C GLY A 97 -11.33 -10.83 4.69
N PRO A 98 -12.23 -10.16 5.42
CA PRO A 98 -13.66 -10.48 5.42
C PRO A 98 -14.23 -10.52 4.00
N THR A 99 -15.18 -11.42 3.74
CA THR A 99 -15.80 -11.57 2.41
C THR A 99 -16.44 -10.28 1.90
N THR A 100 -16.90 -9.43 2.81
CA THR A 100 -17.46 -8.10 2.53
C THR A 100 -16.42 -7.05 2.16
N LEU A 101 -15.16 -7.26 2.54
CA LEU A 101 -14.04 -6.35 2.34
C LEU A 101 -13.04 -6.83 1.28
N VAL A 102 -13.29 -7.97 0.64
CA VAL A 102 -12.49 -8.49 -0.48
C VAL A 102 -13.34 -8.54 -1.74
N PRO A 103 -13.06 -7.72 -2.77
CA PRO A 103 -13.83 -7.72 -4.01
C PRO A 103 -13.72 -9.07 -4.73
N LYS A 104 -14.86 -9.66 -5.09
CA LYS A 104 -14.91 -10.97 -5.78
C LYS A 104 -14.10 -10.99 -7.09
N HIS A 105 -14.02 -9.86 -7.79
CA HIS A 105 -13.31 -9.76 -9.06
C HIS A 105 -11.78 -9.70 -8.93
N MET A 106 -11.22 -9.66 -7.71
CA MET A 106 -9.76 -9.65 -7.51
C MET A 106 -9.06 -10.85 -8.16
N HIS A 107 -9.73 -12.00 -8.29
CA HIS A 107 -9.17 -13.16 -8.99
C HIS A 107 -8.83 -12.88 -10.46
N THR A 108 -9.53 -11.93 -11.13
CA THR A 108 -9.24 -11.55 -12.52
C THR A 108 -7.87 -10.87 -12.66
N LEU A 109 -7.35 -10.30 -11.58
CA LEU A 109 -6.00 -9.78 -11.50
C LEU A 109 -4.95 -10.88 -11.30
N GLY A 110 -5.38 -12.15 -11.21
CA GLY A 110 -4.53 -13.32 -11.00
C GLY A 110 -3.88 -13.34 -9.62
N VAL A 111 -4.59 -12.86 -8.59
CA VAL A 111 -4.20 -12.98 -7.18
C VAL A 111 -5.02 -14.07 -6.50
N ARG A 112 -4.46 -14.70 -5.47
CA ARG A 112 -5.18 -15.60 -4.60
C ARG A 112 -6.08 -14.81 -3.66
N ILE A 113 -7.26 -15.34 -3.36
CA ILE A 113 -8.18 -14.78 -2.37
C ILE A 113 -8.25 -15.76 -1.21
N GLU A 114 -8.10 -15.24 0.01
CA GLU A 114 -8.19 -15.98 1.26
C GLU A 114 -9.06 -15.21 2.25
N HIS A 115 -9.73 -15.92 3.14
CA HIS A 115 -10.57 -15.34 4.17
C HIS A 115 -10.16 -15.75 5.60
N ASN A 116 -9.14 -16.57 5.72
CA ASN A 116 -8.57 -16.99 6.99
C ASN A 116 -7.19 -16.36 7.18
N LEU A 117 -7.01 -15.59 8.27
CA LEU A 117 -5.76 -14.91 8.59
C LEU A 117 -4.61 -15.90 8.77
N GLN A 118 -4.83 -16.98 9.54
CA GLN A 118 -3.78 -17.96 9.84
C GLN A 118 -3.26 -18.61 8.55
N THR A 119 -4.15 -19.03 7.66
CA THR A 119 -3.78 -19.58 6.35
C THR A 119 -2.96 -18.59 5.51
N ALA A 120 -3.32 -17.30 5.57
CA ALA A 120 -2.61 -16.27 4.81
C ALA A 120 -1.19 -16.04 5.32
N ILE A 121 -1.00 -15.96 6.66
CA ILE A 121 0.32 -15.72 7.25
C ILE A 121 1.24 -16.97 7.18
N GLU A 122 0.70 -18.17 7.23
CA GLU A 122 1.46 -19.40 7.00
C GLU A 122 2.00 -19.50 5.55
N TRP A 123 1.21 -19.01 4.60
CA TRP A 123 1.59 -19.06 3.19
C TRP A 123 2.63 -17.99 2.84
N CYS A 124 2.55 -16.77 3.39
CA CYS A 124 3.31 -15.62 2.93
C CYS A 124 4.72 -15.54 3.52
N ASP A 125 5.59 -14.77 2.85
CA ASP A 125 6.88 -14.31 3.34
C ASP A 125 6.77 -12.89 3.90
N VAL A 126 5.77 -12.14 3.40
CA VAL A 126 5.47 -10.75 3.80
C VAL A 126 3.98 -10.60 4.04
N ALA A 127 3.59 -10.11 5.21
CA ALA A 127 2.25 -9.70 5.53
C ALA A 127 2.14 -8.17 5.53
N ASN A 128 1.46 -7.61 4.55
CA ASN A 128 1.15 -6.18 4.48
C ASN A 128 -0.23 -5.94 5.07
N MET A 129 -0.27 -5.49 6.34
CA MET A 129 -1.50 -5.25 7.08
C MET A 129 -2.09 -3.91 6.68
N LEU A 130 -3.34 -3.90 6.24
CA LEU A 130 -4.03 -2.68 5.84
C LEU A 130 -4.80 -2.07 6.99
N ARG A 131 -4.81 -0.74 7.04
CA ARG A 131 -5.65 0.01 7.96
C ARG A 131 -7.13 -0.23 7.67
N VAL A 132 -7.91 -0.52 8.70
CA VAL A 132 -9.38 -0.50 8.63
C VAL A 132 -9.85 0.95 8.57
N GLN A 133 -10.56 1.33 7.49
CA GLN A 133 -10.93 2.72 7.23
C GLN A 133 -12.38 2.98 7.67
N HIS A 134 -12.59 3.18 8.99
CA HIS A 134 -13.93 3.47 9.55
C HIS A 134 -14.58 4.71 8.94
N GLU A 135 -13.77 5.72 8.60
CA GLU A 135 -14.27 7.00 8.09
C GLU A 135 -14.83 6.94 6.67
N ARG A 136 -14.60 5.83 5.96
CA ARG A 136 -15.05 5.62 4.57
C ARG A 136 -16.17 4.61 4.44
N GLN A 137 -16.63 4.05 5.55
CA GLN A 137 -17.67 3.04 5.56
C GLN A 137 -19.01 3.73 5.88
N ASP A 138 -19.79 4.03 4.84
CA ASP A 138 -21.18 4.49 4.98
C ASP A 138 -22.10 3.35 5.46
N ILE A 139 -21.65 2.10 5.40
CA ILE A 139 -22.34 0.88 5.83
C ILE A 139 -21.36 0.01 6.63
N ASN A 140 -21.79 -0.55 7.74
CA ASN A 140 -21.00 -1.50 8.52
C ASN A 140 -20.75 -2.78 7.71
N HIS A 141 -19.56 -2.93 7.14
CA HIS A 141 -19.16 -4.12 6.37
C HIS A 141 -18.75 -5.29 7.26
N PHE A 142 -18.64 -5.08 8.56
CA PHE A 142 -18.49 -6.12 9.59
C PHE A 142 -19.17 -5.67 10.88
N PRO A 143 -19.61 -6.59 11.72
CA PRO A 143 -20.50 -6.29 12.88
C PRO A 143 -19.86 -5.39 13.93
N SER A 144 -18.55 -5.51 14.17
CA SER A 144 -17.84 -4.66 15.13
C SER A 144 -16.32 -4.69 14.94
N ILE A 145 -15.64 -3.65 15.47
CA ILE A 145 -14.16 -3.61 15.54
C ILE A 145 -13.62 -4.79 16.36
N ALA A 146 -14.33 -5.18 17.43
CA ALA A 146 -13.94 -6.29 18.27
C ALA A 146 -13.94 -7.62 17.49
N GLU A 147 -14.94 -7.84 16.64
CA GLU A 147 -15.03 -9.01 15.79
C GLU A 147 -13.96 -9.01 14.69
N TYR A 148 -13.74 -7.86 14.04
CA TYR A 148 -12.62 -7.72 13.10
C TYR A 148 -11.28 -8.04 13.75
N ARG A 149 -11.02 -7.47 14.93
CA ARG A 149 -9.79 -7.74 15.70
C ARG A 149 -9.64 -9.22 16.03
N ALA A 150 -10.72 -9.88 16.46
CA ALA A 150 -10.69 -11.30 16.83
C ALA A 150 -10.36 -12.21 15.63
N GLN A 151 -10.76 -11.83 14.41
CA GLN A 151 -10.59 -12.67 13.21
C GLN A 151 -9.40 -12.27 12.35
N TYR A 152 -9.03 -10.98 12.32
CA TYR A 152 -8.01 -10.42 11.39
C TYR A 152 -6.94 -9.57 12.09
N GLY A 153 -7.03 -9.38 13.41
CA GLY A 153 -6.01 -8.68 14.18
C GLY A 153 -4.76 -9.54 14.36
N LEU A 154 -3.63 -9.09 13.83
CA LEU A 154 -2.36 -9.81 13.95
C LEU A 154 -1.76 -9.61 15.35
N THR A 155 -1.47 -10.71 16.04
CA THR A 155 -0.90 -10.76 17.39
C THR A 155 0.44 -11.52 17.40
N MET A 156 1.18 -11.43 18.51
CA MET A 156 2.41 -12.22 18.68
C MET A 156 2.14 -13.72 18.66
N ASP A 157 1.02 -14.17 19.25
CA ASP A 157 0.65 -15.60 19.24
C ASP A 157 0.56 -16.17 17.82
N HIS A 158 0.06 -15.37 16.88
CA HIS A 158 0.02 -15.75 15.47
C HIS A 158 1.43 -15.92 14.89
N LEU A 159 2.37 -15.02 15.23
CA LEU A 159 3.75 -15.08 14.73
C LEU A 159 4.55 -16.20 15.38
N ASP A 160 4.36 -16.44 16.68
CA ASP A 160 5.05 -17.48 17.43
C ASP A 160 4.61 -18.90 17.01
N ALA A 161 3.41 -19.03 16.45
CA ALA A 161 2.89 -20.28 15.90
C ALA A 161 3.43 -20.59 14.48
N LEU A 162 4.13 -19.66 13.82
CA LEU A 162 4.67 -19.88 12.48
C LEU A 162 5.96 -20.71 12.51
N GLU A 163 6.09 -21.65 11.59
CA GLU A 163 7.32 -22.42 11.38
C GLU A 163 8.48 -21.58 10.81
N LYS A 164 8.15 -20.46 10.14
CA LYS A 164 9.12 -19.54 9.54
C LYS A 164 8.83 -18.10 9.92
N PRO A 165 9.87 -17.28 10.06
CA PRO A 165 9.66 -15.84 10.25
C PRO A 165 9.07 -15.19 8.99
N ILE A 166 8.19 -14.21 9.17
CA ILE A 166 7.65 -13.38 8.09
C ILE A 166 7.95 -11.91 8.36
N VAL A 167 7.97 -11.10 7.30
CA VAL A 167 8.12 -9.65 7.38
C VAL A 167 6.76 -8.99 7.53
N ILE A 168 6.62 -8.11 8.52
CA ILE A 168 5.38 -7.36 8.78
C ILE A 168 5.51 -5.94 8.27
N MET A 169 4.54 -5.53 7.47
CA MET A 169 4.43 -4.21 6.86
C MET A 169 3.07 -3.57 7.16
N HIS A 170 3.04 -2.24 7.11
CA HIS A 170 1.80 -1.46 7.23
C HIS A 170 1.96 -0.09 6.57
N PRO A 171 1.07 0.36 5.67
CA PRO A 171 1.22 1.63 4.96
C PRO A 171 1.01 2.88 5.83
N GLY A 172 0.62 2.69 7.11
CA GLY A 172 0.33 3.75 8.07
C GLY A 172 -0.91 4.61 7.73
N PRO A 173 -1.44 5.34 8.72
CA PRO A 173 -1.19 5.17 10.15
C PRO A 173 -1.79 3.87 10.71
N ILE A 174 -1.21 3.33 11.78
CA ILE A 174 -1.66 2.08 12.42
C ILE A 174 -2.80 2.37 13.39
N ASN A 175 -3.87 1.56 13.37
CA ASN A 175 -4.83 1.46 14.47
C ASN A 175 -4.36 0.33 15.41
N ARG A 176 -3.47 0.68 16.34
CA ARG A 176 -2.91 -0.29 17.30
C ARG A 176 -4.02 -1.01 18.08
N GLY A 177 -3.95 -2.32 18.12
CA GLY A 177 -4.96 -3.16 18.76
C GLY A 177 -6.21 -3.43 17.91
N VAL A 178 -6.23 -3.02 16.63
CA VAL A 178 -7.27 -3.38 15.67
C VAL A 178 -6.71 -4.35 14.63
N GLU A 179 -6.02 -3.85 13.60
CA GLU A 179 -5.42 -4.70 12.55
C GLU A 179 -4.08 -5.33 12.96
N ILE A 180 -3.39 -4.71 13.94
CA ILE A 180 -2.10 -5.17 14.45
C ILE A 180 -1.93 -4.74 15.91
N THR A 181 -1.39 -5.62 16.75
CA THR A 181 -1.07 -5.25 18.13
C THR A 181 0.20 -4.41 18.22
N SER A 182 0.39 -3.69 19.33
CA SER A 182 1.59 -2.87 19.55
C SER A 182 2.85 -3.73 19.57
N GLU A 183 2.77 -4.90 20.20
CA GLU A 183 3.87 -5.85 20.32
C GLU A 183 4.35 -6.32 18.93
N VAL A 184 3.44 -6.61 18.01
CA VAL A 184 3.78 -7.01 16.64
C VAL A 184 4.34 -5.82 15.86
N ALA A 185 3.72 -4.64 15.96
CA ALA A 185 4.16 -3.43 15.26
C ALA A 185 5.58 -3.01 15.66
N ASP A 186 5.96 -3.26 16.91
CA ASP A 186 7.26 -2.89 17.48
C ASP A 186 8.23 -4.10 17.57
N SER A 187 7.86 -5.26 16.98
CA SER A 187 8.67 -6.48 16.98
C SER A 187 9.81 -6.44 15.95
N LYS A 188 10.74 -7.39 16.09
CA LYS A 188 11.83 -7.63 15.12
C LYS A 188 11.35 -8.06 13.72
N HIS A 189 10.10 -8.47 13.59
CA HIS A 189 9.48 -8.85 12.32
C HIS A 189 8.98 -7.65 11.52
N SER A 190 8.80 -6.51 12.20
CA SER A 190 8.23 -5.30 11.63
C SER A 190 9.27 -4.44 10.91
N VAL A 191 8.99 -4.07 9.68
CA VAL A 191 9.75 -3.09 8.89
C VAL A 191 8.95 -1.78 8.68
N ILE A 192 7.97 -1.52 9.54
CA ILE A 192 7.05 -0.37 9.39
C ILE A 192 7.80 0.96 9.48
N LEU A 193 8.79 1.08 10.37
CA LEU A 193 9.60 2.29 10.48
C LEU A 193 10.55 2.44 9.27
N ASP A 194 11.07 1.34 8.74
CA ASP A 194 11.89 1.34 7.53
C ASP A 194 11.05 1.79 6.32
N GLN A 195 9.76 1.36 6.23
CA GLN A 195 8.85 1.87 5.20
C GLN A 195 8.70 3.40 5.26
N VAL A 196 8.66 4.01 6.45
CA VAL A 196 8.58 5.47 6.60
C VAL A 196 9.83 6.14 6.00
N GLN A 197 11.02 5.64 6.33
CA GLN A 197 12.28 6.13 5.80
C GLN A 197 12.37 5.93 4.29
N ASN A 198 12.04 4.73 3.81
CA ASN A 198 12.01 4.38 2.40
C ASN A 198 11.01 5.24 1.61
N GLY A 199 9.92 5.65 2.28
CA GLY A 199 8.95 6.56 1.71
C GLY A 199 9.54 7.92 1.34
N VAL A 200 10.46 8.44 2.12
CA VAL A 200 11.17 9.69 1.79
C VAL A 200 12.09 9.46 0.58
N ALA A 201 12.94 8.43 0.63
CA ALA A 201 13.90 8.13 -0.44
C ALA A 201 13.20 7.88 -1.80
N ILE A 202 12.15 7.07 -1.82
CA ILE A 202 11.39 6.77 -3.04
C ILE A 202 10.73 8.03 -3.62
N ARG A 203 10.13 8.87 -2.79
CA ARG A 203 9.50 10.12 -3.27
C ARG A 203 10.53 11.10 -3.81
N MET A 204 11.71 11.20 -3.19
CA MET A 204 12.83 11.98 -3.72
C MET A 204 13.27 11.44 -5.08
N ALA A 205 13.43 10.13 -5.23
CA ALA A 205 13.82 9.50 -6.49
C ALA A 205 12.78 9.74 -7.60
N VAL A 206 11.48 9.64 -7.30
CA VAL A 206 10.41 9.93 -8.26
C VAL A 206 10.49 11.37 -8.75
N LEU A 207 10.62 12.35 -7.84
CA LEU A 207 10.73 13.76 -8.21
C LEU A 207 12.00 14.05 -9.04
N TYR A 208 13.13 13.45 -8.65
CA TYR A 208 14.37 13.57 -9.40
C TYR A 208 14.24 13.05 -10.83
N LEU A 209 13.69 11.84 -11.00
CA LEU A 209 13.52 11.23 -12.33
C LEU A 209 12.56 12.02 -13.22
N LEU A 210 11.49 12.58 -12.67
CA LEU A 210 10.57 13.44 -13.40
C LEU A 210 11.24 14.73 -13.84
N ALA A 211 12.05 15.35 -13.00
CA ALA A 211 12.81 16.56 -13.32
C ALA A 211 13.86 16.31 -14.42
N GLU A 212 14.60 15.20 -14.34
CA GLU A 212 15.60 14.82 -15.36
C GLU A 212 14.94 14.52 -16.71
N LYS A 213 13.85 13.76 -16.74
CA LYS A 213 13.11 13.49 -17.99
C LYS A 213 12.69 14.76 -18.70
N ARG A 214 12.32 15.79 -17.95
CA ARG A 214 11.94 17.09 -18.52
C ARG A 214 13.09 17.88 -19.09
N LYS A 215 14.26 17.86 -18.44
CA LYS A 215 15.46 18.51 -19.01
C LYS A 215 15.80 17.92 -20.37
N LEU A 216 15.70 16.59 -20.53
CA LEU A 216 15.95 15.91 -21.78
C LEU A 216 14.93 16.27 -22.88
N ASN A 217 13.67 16.50 -22.51
CA ASN A 217 12.62 16.88 -23.47
C ASN A 217 12.67 18.37 -23.87
N ASN A 218 13.15 19.25 -23.00
CA ASN A 218 13.26 20.69 -23.28
C ASN A 218 14.59 21.09 -23.93
N GLY A 219 15.56 20.18 -24.02
CA GLY A 219 16.84 20.38 -24.69
C GLY A 219 16.85 19.97 -26.17
N LYS A 220 15.68 19.61 -26.69
CA LYS A 220 15.41 19.41 -28.11
C LYS A 220 14.52 20.54 -28.62
#